data_8c756f71ed559f0138f3fcef3efa6ca2
#
_entry.id   8c756f71ed559f0138f3fcef3efa6ca2
#
_cell.length_a   1.000
_cell.length_b   1.000
_cell.length_c   1.000
_cell.angle_alpha   90.00
_cell.angle_beta   90.00
_cell.angle_gamma   90.00
#
_symmetry.space_group_name_H-M   'P 1'
#
loop_
_entity.id
_entity.type
_entity.pdbx_description
1 polymer ?
#
loop_
_entity_poly.entity_id
_entity_poly.type
_entity_poly.pdbx_seq_one_letter_code
_entity_poly.pdbx_strand_id
1 'polypeptide(L)'
;MPNVNSVNALEGSVGVVTPQLYHFDEPLSLRSGKVLHCYDLMVETYGELNAEKSNAVLICHALSGDHHAAGYHHETDEKPGWWDNCIGPGKPVDTTKFFVVCLNNLGGCAGSTGPTSINPNTGSWYGPDFPVITVRDWVNSQARLADRLGIQQWAAVVGGSLGGMQVMRWSISYPERLRHAVMLAVAPKLSAQNIAFNEVARQSITADPDFYAGRYLDHNTLPKKGVMLARMVGHITYLSDSAMRDKFGRASDAIKSASLNLGRDLRAGKLSFGFDVDFQVESYLHYQGERFSETFDANTYLLMTKALDYFDPTVDYDGDLSKAFANSNCQFLLMSFSTDWRFPPERSREIVDALLKAQKQVTYLEIEADQGHDAFLLPVPRYQQSLKTYMQRVHRELHSQINRSSNGETRP
;
A
#
# COMPACT_ATOMS: atom_id res chain seq x y z
N MET A 1 -31.02 -17.23 18.91
CA MET A 1 -29.66 -17.51 18.49
C MET A 1 -29.54 -16.97 17.08
N PRO A 2 -28.74 -15.94 16.78
CA PRO A 2 -28.52 -15.51 15.40
C PRO A 2 -27.68 -16.56 14.69
N ASN A 3 -28.10 -16.97 13.49
CA ASN A 3 -27.29 -17.77 12.58
C ASN A 3 -25.96 -17.08 12.35
N VAL A 4 -24.87 -17.75 12.70
CA VAL A 4 -23.51 -17.38 12.30
C VAL A 4 -23.45 -17.71 10.80
N ASN A 5 -23.70 -16.72 9.94
CA ASN A 5 -23.37 -16.83 8.52
C ASN A 5 -21.85 -17.00 8.44
N SER A 6 -21.39 -18.15 7.97
CA SER A 6 -19.97 -18.38 7.76
C SER A 6 -19.43 -17.32 6.79
N VAL A 7 -18.23 -16.79 7.04
CA VAL A 7 -17.53 -15.78 6.23
C VAL A 7 -17.44 -16.22 4.74
N ASN A 8 -17.40 -17.53 4.50
CA ASN A 8 -17.44 -18.12 3.16
C ASN A 8 -18.74 -17.88 2.38
N ALA A 9 -19.80 -17.41 3.03
CA ALA A 9 -21.09 -17.14 2.40
C ALA A 9 -21.28 -15.67 1.97
N LEU A 10 -20.30 -14.78 2.19
CA LEU A 10 -20.37 -13.39 1.75
C LEU A 10 -20.14 -13.30 0.24
N GLU A 11 -21.13 -12.83 -0.49
CA GLU A 11 -21.06 -12.63 -1.92
C GLU A 11 -19.84 -11.75 -2.30
N GLY A 12 -18.99 -12.27 -3.20
CA GLY A 12 -17.77 -11.58 -3.63
C GLY A 12 -16.58 -11.70 -2.69
N SER A 13 -16.66 -12.44 -1.58
CA SER A 13 -15.51 -12.71 -0.72
C SER A 13 -14.63 -13.83 -1.30
N VAL A 14 -13.31 -13.74 -1.05
CA VAL A 14 -12.38 -14.87 -1.30
C VAL A 14 -12.39 -15.88 -0.15
N GLY A 15 -13.15 -15.63 0.92
CA GLY A 15 -13.27 -16.50 2.10
C GLY A 15 -12.08 -16.40 3.05
N VAL A 16 -11.82 -17.49 3.76
CA VAL A 16 -10.67 -17.60 4.67
C VAL A 16 -9.42 -17.92 3.86
N VAL A 17 -8.35 -17.17 4.10
CA VAL A 17 -7.05 -17.31 3.42
C VAL A 17 -5.95 -17.59 4.44
N THR A 18 -4.92 -18.32 4.00
CA THR A 18 -3.78 -18.67 4.85
C THR A 18 -2.51 -18.11 4.24
N PRO A 19 -1.78 -17.25 4.97
CA PRO A 19 -0.50 -16.72 4.50
C PRO A 19 0.55 -17.83 4.40
N GLN A 20 1.46 -17.68 3.44
CA GLN A 20 2.54 -18.61 3.18
C GLN A 20 3.88 -17.89 3.32
N LEU A 21 4.84 -18.53 4.00
CA LEU A 21 6.18 -18.01 4.15
C LEU A 21 7.11 -18.62 3.09
N TYR A 22 7.73 -17.76 2.28
CA TYR A 22 8.72 -18.15 1.28
C TYR A 22 10.11 -17.78 1.75
N HIS A 23 10.94 -18.78 1.99
CA HIS A 23 12.32 -18.62 2.38
C HIS A 23 13.25 -18.53 1.17
N PHE A 24 14.23 -17.63 1.21
CA PHE A 24 15.25 -17.41 0.19
C PHE A 24 16.65 -17.48 0.83
N ASP A 25 17.43 -18.47 0.42
CA ASP A 25 18.83 -18.65 0.83
C ASP A 25 19.81 -17.85 -0.05
N GLU A 26 19.37 -17.43 -1.24
CA GLU A 26 20.24 -16.65 -2.14
C GLU A 26 20.37 -15.20 -1.62
N PRO A 27 21.63 -14.72 -1.46
CA PRO A 27 21.88 -13.37 -0.99
C PRO A 27 21.23 -12.29 -1.87
N LEU A 28 20.55 -11.32 -1.26
CA LEU A 28 20.01 -10.15 -1.92
C LEU A 28 20.94 -8.95 -1.70
N SER A 29 21.61 -8.50 -2.77
CA SER A 29 22.38 -7.25 -2.76
C SER A 29 21.41 -6.06 -2.77
N LEU A 30 21.54 -5.17 -1.79
CA LEU A 30 20.69 -4.00 -1.63
C LEU A 30 21.30 -2.75 -2.24
N ARG A 31 20.48 -1.80 -2.65
CA ARG A 31 20.93 -0.50 -3.19
C ARG A 31 21.81 0.26 -2.19
N SER A 32 21.61 0.04 -0.89
CA SER A 32 22.46 0.61 0.18
C SER A 32 23.89 0.05 0.23
N GLY A 33 24.24 -0.92 -0.60
CA GLY A 33 25.53 -1.62 -0.59
C GLY A 33 25.64 -2.72 0.47
N LYS A 34 24.58 -2.93 1.26
CA LYS A 34 24.47 -4.05 2.19
C LYS A 34 23.94 -5.30 1.48
N VAL A 35 24.02 -6.45 2.16
CA VAL A 35 23.55 -7.75 1.65
C VAL A 35 22.67 -8.39 2.71
N LEU A 36 21.49 -8.87 2.34
CA LEU A 36 20.72 -9.83 3.12
C LEU A 36 21.12 -11.22 2.64
N HIS A 37 21.76 -12.01 3.50
CA HIS A 37 22.25 -13.33 3.13
C HIS A 37 21.14 -14.36 2.95
N CYS A 38 20.10 -14.24 3.75
CA CYS A 38 18.84 -14.96 3.61
C CYS A 38 17.69 -14.07 4.05
N TYR A 39 16.48 -14.35 3.60
CA TYR A 39 15.29 -13.60 3.99
C TYR A 39 14.01 -14.38 3.69
N ASP A 40 12.96 -13.99 4.40
CA ASP A 40 11.61 -14.53 4.22
C ASP A 40 10.68 -13.47 3.65
N LEU A 41 9.73 -13.92 2.81
CA LEU A 41 8.61 -13.12 2.34
C LEU A 41 7.30 -13.78 2.78
N MET A 42 6.46 -13.06 3.51
CA MET A 42 5.10 -13.46 3.82
C MET A 42 4.19 -13.09 2.66
N VAL A 43 3.43 -14.06 2.17
CA VAL A 43 2.67 -13.96 0.90
C VAL A 43 1.27 -14.52 1.08
N GLU A 44 0.28 -13.86 0.51
CA GLU A 44 -1.04 -14.43 0.26
C GLU A 44 -1.36 -14.48 -1.23
N THR A 45 -2.17 -15.47 -1.59
CA THR A 45 -2.62 -15.66 -2.96
C THR A 45 -4.13 -15.88 -3.00
N TYR A 46 -4.77 -15.37 -4.05
CA TYR A 46 -6.22 -15.44 -4.23
C TYR A 46 -6.54 -15.87 -5.67
N GLY A 47 -7.51 -16.80 -5.84
CA GLY A 47 -7.85 -17.38 -7.13
C GLY A 47 -6.88 -18.48 -7.56
N GLU A 48 -6.95 -18.90 -8.80
CA GLU A 48 -6.19 -20.02 -9.34
C GLU A 48 -5.25 -19.60 -10.47
N LEU A 49 -4.00 -20.07 -10.41
CA LEU A 49 -3.01 -19.87 -11.47
C LEU A 49 -3.31 -20.84 -12.63
N ASN A 50 -3.52 -20.30 -13.83
CA ASN A 50 -3.79 -21.12 -15.01
C ASN A 50 -2.53 -21.92 -15.44
N ALA A 51 -2.72 -22.92 -16.29
CA ALA A 51 -1.66 -23.84 -16.72
C ALA A 51 -0.50 -23.09 -17.42
N GLU A 52 -0.81 -22.05 -18.17
CA GLU A 52 0.17 -21.18 -18.87
C GLU A 52 0.83 -20.18 -17.95
N LYS A 53 0.40 -20.08 -16.68
CA LYS A 53 0.86 -19.09 -15.69
C LYS A 53 0.76 -17.66 -16.19
N SER A 54 -0.21 -17.38 -17.05
CA SER A 54 -0.34 -16.10 -17.74
C SER A 54 -1.30 -15.11 -17.07
N ASN A 55 -2.15 -15.58 -16.12
CA ASN A 55 -3.19 -14.80 -15.46
C ASN A 55 -2.78 -14.23 -14.10
N ALA A 56 -1.49 -14.23 -13.77
CA ALA A 56 -1.00 -13.75 -12.47
C ALA A 56 -0.99 -12.23 -12.38
N VAL A 57 -1.51 -11.70 -11.27
CA VAL A 57 -1.52 -10.26 -10.94
C VAL A 57 -0.79 -10.05 -9.62
N LEU A 58 0.19 -9.13 -9.60
CA LEU A 58 0.88 -8.72 -8.39
C LEU A 58 0.22 -7.49 -7.81
N ILE A 59 -0.10 -7.52 -6.52
CA ILE A 59 -0.56 -6.36 -5.75
C ILE A 59 0.59 -5.84 -4.90
N CYS A 60 0.93 -4.57 -5.09
CA CYS A 60 1.93 -3.86 -4.32
C CYS A 60 1.25 -2.97 -3.28
N HIS A 61 1.44 -3.28 -1.99
CA HIS A 61 0.79 -2.54 -0.91
C HIS A 61 1.44 -1.16 -0.65
N ALA A 62 0.67 -0.26 -0.05
CA ALA A 62 1.12 1.05 0.40
C ALA A 62 1.87 0.97 1.74
N LEU A 63 2.25 2.13 2.33
CA LEU A 63 3.11 2.22 3.51
C LEU A 63 2.64 1.35 4.68
N SER A 64 1.36 1.38 5.00
CA SER A 64 0.77 0.68 6.14
C SER A 64 0.01 -0.59 5.76
N GLY A 65 0.11 -1.04 4.50
CA GLY A 65 -0.43 -2.31 4.06
C GLY A 65 0.53 -3.46 4.32
N ASP A 66 0.04 -4.66 4.06
CA ASP A 66 0.77 -5.91 4.19
C ASP A 66 0.31 -6.92 3.12
N HIS A 67 0.60 -8.21 3.32
CA HIS A 67 0.20 -9.28 2.42
C HIS A 67 -1.31 -9.57 2.44
N HIS A 68 -2.03 -9.21 3.54
CA HIS A 68 -3.46 -9.50 3.71
C HIS A 68 -4.34 -8.51 2.95
N ALA A 69 -4.42 -8.67 1.63
CA ALA A 69 -5.15 -7.73 0.78
C ALA A 69 -6.66 -8.03 0.69
N ALA A 70 -7.10 -9.27 0.82
CA ALA A 70 -8.51 -9.65 0.72
C ALA A 70 -8.84 -10.88 1.57
N GLY A 71 -10.13 -11.10 1.83
CA GLY A 71 -10.59 -12.20 2.66
C GLY A 71 -10.31 -12.04 4.14
N TYR A 72 -10.26 -13.14 4.86
CA TYR A 72 -10.15 -13.19 6.32
C TYR A 72 -9.12 -14.24 6.73
N HIS A 73 -8.42 -14.07 7.87
CA HIS A 73 -7.54 -15.11 8.41
C HIS A 73 -8.34 -16.15 9.21
N HIS A 74 -9.41 -15.72 9.87
CA HIS A 74 -10.30 -16.58 10.64
C HIS A 74 -11.77 -16.29 10.34
N GLU A 75 -12.64 -17.28 10.54
CA GLU A 75 -14.09 -17.11 10.36
C GLU A 75 -14.71 -16.07 11.32
N THR A 76 -14.01 -15.78 12.41
CA THR A 76 -14.43 -14.83 13.46
C THR A 76 -13.92 -13.41 13.25
N ASP A 77 -13.13 -13.17 12.21
CA ASP A 77 -12.57 -11.84 11.95
C ASP A 77 -13.69 -10.87 11.54
N GLU A 78 -13.71 -9.70 12.18
CA GLU A 78 -14.70 -8.66 11.89
C GLU A 78 -14.39 -7.88 10.61
N LYS A 79 -13.14 -7.89 10.17
CA LYS A 79 -12.66 -7.07 9.05
C LYS A 79 -11.86 -7.91 8.07
N PRO A 80 -12.14 -7.77 6.78
CA PRO A 80 -11.35 -8.39 5.73
C PRO A 80 -10.03 -7.66 5.52
N GLY A 81 -9.22 -8.21 4.60
CA GLY A 81 -7.99 -7.59 4.11
C GLY A 81 -8.22 -6.16 3.59
N TRP A 82 -7.12 -5.38 3.57
CA TRP A 82 -7.17 -3.92 3.38
C TRP A 82 -7.72 -3.45 2.02
N TRP A 83 -7.78 -4.31 1.02
CA TRP A 83 -8.32 -4.02 -0.33
C TRP A 83 -9.40 -5.01 -0.79
N ASP A 84 -10.06 -5.65 0.15
CA ASP A 84 -11.14 -6.62 -0.12
C ASP A 84 -12.25 -6.05 -1.02
N ASN A 85 -12.51 -4.75 -0.94
CA ASN A 85 -13.47 -4.07 -1.83
C ASN A 85 -13.07 -4.08 -3.31
N CYS A 86 -11.81 -4.37 -3.64
CA CYS A 86 -11.29 -4.43 -5.02
C CYS A 86 -10.90 -5.84 -5.47
N ILE A 87 -10.64 -6.78 -4.54
CA ILE A 87 -10.14 -8.12 -4.86
C ILE A 87 -11.16 -9.17 -4.44
N GLY A 88 -11.56 -10.04 -5.37
CA GLY A 88 -12.51 -11.13 -5.09
C GLY A 88 -13.36 -11.48 -6.30
N PRO A 89 -14.20 -12.51 -6.21
CA PRO A 89 -15.12 -12.91 -7.27
C PRO A 89 -16.01 -11.76 -7.72
N GLY A 90 -15.93 -11.42 -9.02
CA GLY A 90 -16.71 -10.33 -9.63
C GLY A 90 -16.28 -8.91 -9.25
N LYS A 91 -15.30 -8.71 -8.39
CA LYS A 91 -14.73 -7.39 -8.01
C LYS A 91 -13.80 -6.83 -9.11
N PRO A 92 -13.25 -5.61 -8.96
CA PRO A 92 -12.34 -5.02 -9.95
C PRO A 92 -11.19 -5.93 -10.36
N VAL A 93 -10.51 -6.56 -9.42
CA VAL A 93 -9.52 -7.63 -9.63
C VAL A 93 -10.22 -8.96 -9.34
N ASP A 94 -10.81 -9.51 -10.37
CA ASP A 94 -11.73 -10.67 -10.30
C ASP A 94 -10.92 -11.98 -10.15
N THR A 95 -10.96 -12.56 -8.96
CA THR A 95 -10.23 -13.80 -8.62
C THR A 95 -10.76 -15.05 -9.31
N THR A 96 -11.91 -14.99 -9.99
CA THR A 96 -12.36 -16.06 -10.89
C THR A 96 -11.60 -16.07 -12.22
N LYS A 97 -10.84 -15.01 -12.52
CA LYS A 97 -10.09 -14.81 -13.76
C LYS A 97 -8.60 -14.70 -13.52
N PHE A 98 -8.21 -14.13 -12.39
CA PHE A 98 -6.81 -13.83 -12.06
C PHE A 98 -6.35 -14.62 -10.84
N PHE A 99 -5.11 -15.06 -10.90
CA PHE A 99 -4.34 -15.47 -9.73
C PHE A 99 -3.64 -14.24 -9.16
N VAL A 100 -4.12 -13.79 -8.03
CA VAL A 100 -3.64 -12.55 -7.39
C VAL A 100 -2.63 -12.90 -6.31
N VAL A 101 -1.50 -12.21 -6.30
CA VAL A 101 -0.42 -12.36 -5.31
C VAL A 101 -0.22 -11.04 -4.60
N CYS A 102 -0.22 -11.07 -3.27
CA CYS A 102 0.19 -9.95 -2.43
C CYS A 102 1.21 -10.41 -1.40
N LEU A 103 2.27 -9.65 -1.18
CA LEU A 103 3.31 -9.98 -0.21
C LEU A 103 3.56 -8.82 0.73
N ASN A 104 3.99 -9.11 1.95
CA ASN A 104 4.55 -8.10 2.84
C ASN A 104 5.97 -7.75 2.37
N ASN A 105 6.23 -6.47 2.09
CA ASN A 105 7.55 -6.03 1.62
C ASN A 105 8.64 -6.32 2.65
N LEU A 106 9.87 -6.60 2.17
CA LEU A 106 11.06 -6.67 3.04
C LEU A 106 11.17 -5.41 3.91
N GLY A 107 11.55 -5.59 5.16
CA GLY A 107 11.57 -4.50 6.14
C GLY A 107 10.21 -4.17 6.73
N GLY A 108 9.14 -4.87 6.30
CA GLY A 108 7.81 -4.82 6.90
C GLY A 108 7.75 -5.56 8.24
N CYS A 109 6.64 -5.39 8.97
CA CYS A 109 6.42 -6.01 10.27
C CYS A 109 5.30 -7.06 10.29
N ALA A 110 4.88 -7.54 9.11
CA ALA A 110 3.82 -8.54 8.97
C ALA A 110 4.35 -9.87 8.41
N GLY A 111 5.44 -10.38 8.99
CA GLY A 111 5.97 -11.72 8.74
C GLY A 111 7.10 -11.81 7.73
N SER A 112 7.32 -10.86 6.82
CA SER A 112 8.54 -10.80 6.03
C SER A 112 9.72 -10.34 6.88
N THR A 113 10.95 -10.72 6.49
CA THR A 113 12.15 -10.29 7.21
C THR A 113 12.25 -8.77 7.28
N GLY A 114 12.39 -8.26 8.50
CA GLY A 114 12.38 -6.83 8.79
C GLY A 114 13.04 -6.51 10.14
N PRO A 115 12.91 -5.28 10.65
CA PRO A 115 13.46 -4.88 11.94
C PRO A 115 13.01 -5.75 13.12
N THR A 116 11.81 -6.33 13.05
CA THR A 116 11.24 -7.23 14.07
C THR A 116 11.62 -8.71 13.86
N SER A 117 12.53 -9.00 12.95
CA SER A 117 13.07 -10.36 12.77
C SER A 117 14.35 -10.57 13.57
N ILE A 118 14.66 -11.84 13.89
CA ILE A 118 15.94 -12.21 14.48
C ILE A 118 17.02 -12.17 13.40
N ASN A 119 18.10 -11.48 13.68
CA ASN A 119 19.27 -11.46 12.82
C ASN A 119 20.05 -12.80 12.99
N PRO A 120 20.17 -13.61 11.94
CA PRO A 120 20.80 -14.93 12.04
C PRO A 120 22.30 -14.86 12.40
N ASN A 121 22.94 -13.71 12.17
CA ASN A 121 24.37 -13.55 12.50
C ASN A 121 24.62 -13.25 13.99
N THR A 122 23.63 -12.69 14.69
CA THR A 122 23.78 -12.26 16.10
C THR A 122 22.88 -13.01 17.06
N GLY A 123 21.79 -13.62 16.58
CA GLY A 123 20.76 -14.25 17.42
C GLY A 123 19.85 -13.24 18.15
N SER A 124 19.98 -11.94 17.87
CA SER A 124 19.19 -10.86 18.46
C SER A 124 18.27 -10.22 17.41
N TRP A 125 17.33 -9.36 17.84
CA TRP A 125 16.51 -8.59 16.90
C TRP A 125 17.39 -7.76 15.97
N TYR A 126 16.98 -7.63 14.69
CA TYR A 126 17.62 -6.67 13.79
C TYR A 126 17.49 -5.25 14.36
N GLY A 127 16.28 -4.85 14.74
CA GLY A 127 16.01 -3.50 15.24
C GLY A 127 16.53 -2.41 14.30
N PRO A 128 17.32 -1.44 14.83
CA PRO A 128 17.90 -0.36 14.04
C PRO A 128 19.04 -0.83 13.11
N ASP A 129 19.56 -2.03 13.29
CA ASP A 129 20.64 -2.59 12.46
C ASP A 129 20.12 -3.22 11.15
N PHE A 130 18.79 -3.31 11.00
CA PHE A 130 18.21 -3.75 9.73
C PHE A 130 18.66 -2.83 8.59
N PRO A 131 19.16 -3.38 7.48
CA PRO A 131 19.71 -2.55 6.42
C PRO A 131 18.64 -1.66 5.77
N VAL A 132 19.03 -0.45 5.36
CA VAL A 132 18.15 0.42 4.58
C VAL A 132 17.77 -0.27 3.27
N ILE A 133 16.48 -0.39 3.04
CA ILE A 133 15.87 -0.97 1.85
C ILE A 133 15.21 0.14 1.03
N THR A 134 15.25 0.02 -0.28
CA THR A 134 14.64 0.92 -1.23
C THR A 134 13.52 0.23 -2.00
N VAL A 135 12.69 1.00 -2.72
CA VAL A 135 11.68 0.46 -3.64
C VAL A 135 12.29 -0.48 -4.69
N ARG A 136 13.56 -0.24 -5.11
CA ARG A 136 14.28 -1.13 -6.02
C ARG A 136 14.52 -2.50 -5.40
N ASP A 137 14.88 -2.55 -4.13
CA ASP A 137 15.16 -3.79 -3.43
C ASP A 137 13.88 -4.60 -3.23
N TRP A 138 12.75 -3.94 -2.95
CA TRP A 138 11.44 -4.61 -2.92
C TRP A 138 11.11 -5.26 -4.25
N VAL A 139 11.23 -4.51 -5.36
CA VAL A 139 10.95 -5.04 -6.70
C VAL A 139 11.89 -6.20 -7.05
N ASN A 140 13.15 -6.16 -6.63
CA ASN A 140 14.08 -7.27 -6.82
C ASN A 140 13.65 -8.52 -6.02
N SER A 141 13.22 -8.38 -4.77
CA SER A 141 12.70 -9.50 -3.98
C SER A 141 11.39 -10.07 -4.53
N GLN A 142 10.51 -9.20 -5.02
CA GLN A 142 9.26 -9.58 -5.70
C GLN A 142 9.53 -10.35 -7.01
N ALA A 143 10.58 -9.96 -7.74
CA ALA A 143 10.99 -10.67 -8.96
C ALA A 143 11.47 -12.10 -8.65
N ARG A 144 12.22 -12.30 -7.56
CA ARG A 144 12.61 -13.63 -7.08
C ARG A 144 11.41 -14.46 -6.63
N LEU A 145 10.42 -13.83 -5.98
CA LEU A 145 9.17 -14.51 -5.64
C LEU A 145 8.43 -14.96 -6.89
N ALA A 146 8.36 -14.13 -7.94
CA ALA A 146 7.77 -14.51 -9.22
C ALA A 146 8.47 -15.74 -9.84
N ASP A 147 9.82 -15.78 -9.79
CA ASP A 147 10.61 -16.94 -10.25
C ASP A 147 10.27 -18.20 -9.44
N ARG A 148 10.14 -18.08 -8.11
CA ARG A 148 9.76 -19.18 -7.21
C ARG A 148 8.36 -19.73 -7.51
N LEU A 149 7.42 -18.87 -7.88
CA LEU A 149 6.06 -19.23 -8.31
C LEU A 149 6.02 -19.75 -9.78
N GLY A 150 7.12 -19.58 -10.51
CA GLY A 150 7.23 -19.91 -11.92
C GLY A 150 6.49 -18.94 -12.83
N ILE A 151 6.25 -17.68 -12.37
CA ILE A 151 5.59 -16.62 -13.12
C ILE A 151 6.64 -15.86 -13.91
N GLN A 152 6.68 -16.07 -15.23
CA GLN A 152 7.63 -15.40 -16.12
C GLN A 152 7.23 -13.95 -16.39
N GLN A 153 5.93 -13.69 -16.51
CA GLN A 153 5.40 -12.37 -16.82
C GLN A 153 4.05 -12.17 -16.11
N TRP A 154 3.93 -11.08 -15.36
CA TRP A 154 2.68 -10.67 -14.74
C TRP A 154 1.67 -10.20 -15.80
N ALA A 155 0.42 -10.62 -15.70
CA ALA A 155 -0.68 -10.03 -16.46
C ALA A 155 -0.84 -8.54 -16.12
N ALA A 156 -0.75 -8.21 -14.83
CA ALA A 156 -0.67 -6.84 -14.36
C ALA A 156 0.11 -6.77 -13.04
N VAL A 157 0.78 -5.62 -12.82
CA VAL A 157 1.27 -5.21 -11.51
C VAL A 157 0.46 -3.98 -11.10
N VAL A 158 -0.17 -4.04 -9.93
CA VAL A 158 -1.16 -3.03 -9.49
C VAL A 158 -0.75 -2.49 -8.12
N GLY A 159 -0.80 -1.19 -7.93
CA GLY A 159 -0.51 -0.59 -6.63
C GLY A 159 -0.91 0.87 -6.54
N GLY A 160 -1.22 1.29 -5.32
CA GLY A 160 -1.54 2.68 -4.98
C GLY A 160 -0.46 3.31 -4.11
N SER A 161 -0.25 4.63 -4.23
CA SER A 161 0.70 5.38 -3.41
C SER A 161 2.12 4.80 -3.51
N LEU A 162 2.73 4.38 -2.40
CA LEU A 162 4.01 3.64 -2.38
C LEU A 162 3.95 2.36 -3.21
N GLY A 163 2.80 1.68 -3.25
CA GLY A 163 2.57 0.54 -4.14
C GLY A 163 2.68 0.94 -5.61
N GLY A 164 2.16 2.09 -6.00
CA GLY A 164 2.30 2.65 -7.35
C GLY A 164 3.75 2.98 -7.72
N MET A 165 4.56 3.40 -6.75
CA MET A 165 6.02 3.57 -6.95
C MET A 165 6.73 2.23 -7.20
N GLN A 166 6.28 1.15 -6.55
CA GLN A 166 6.76 -0.20 -6.83
C GLN A 166 6.37 -0.62 -8.26
N VAL A 167 5.13 -0.38 -8.69
CA VAL A 167 4.67 -0.65 -10.06
C VAL A 167 5.53 0.11 -11.09
N MET A 168 5.79 1.40 -10.83
CA MET A 168 6.68 2.21 -11.67
C MET A 168 8.06 1.58 -11.76
N ARG A 169 8.63 1.17 -10.63
CA ARG A 169 9.95 0.54 -10.59
C ARG A 169 9.96 -0.80 -11.31
N TRP A 170 8.89 -1.60 -11.24
CA TRP A 170 8.72 -2.82 -12.02
C TRP A 170 8.84 -2.57 -13.52
N SER A 171 8.11 -1.58 -14.05
CA SER A 171 8.12 -1.25 -15.48
C SER A 171 9.48 -0.79 -15.99
N ILE A 172 10.32 -0.24 -15.11
CA ILE A 172 11.68 0.22 -15.43
C ILE A 172 12.70 -0.92 -15.30
N SER A 173 12.63 -1.70 -14.18
CA SER A 173 13.65 -2.70 -13.87
C SER A 173 13.46 -4.02 -14.61
N TYR A 174 12.22 -4.38 -14.91
CA TYR A 174 11.85 -5.66 -15.49
C TYR A 174 10.83 -5.47 -16.63
N PRO A 175 11.17 -4.71 -17.69
CA PRO A 175 10.23 -4.28 -18.72
C PRO A 175 9.51 -5.42 -19.44
N GLU A 176 10.16 -6.60 -19.54
CA GLU A 176 9.61 -7.80 -20.20
C GLU A 176 8.74 -8.66 -19.26
N ARG A 177 8.75 -8.35 -17.94
CA ARG A 177 8.13 -9.21 -16.93
C ARG A 177 6.75 -8.75 -16.49
N LEU A 178 6.16 -7.73 -17.12
CA LEU A 178 4.78 -7.31 -16.90
C LEU A 178 4.14 -6.84 -18.20
N ARG A 179 2.84 -7.09 -18.35
CA ARG A 179 2.05 -6.64 -19.51
C ARG A 179 1.36 -5.32 -19.25
N HIS A 180 0.86 -5.13 -18.03
CA HIS A 180 0.14 -3.93 -17.62
C HIS A 180 0.71 -3.41 -16.30
N ALA A 181 0.99 -2.10 -16.25
CA ALA A 181 1.37 -1.35 -15.06
C ALA A 181 0.19 -0.46 -14.64
N VAL A 182 -0.42 -0.76 -13.48
CA VAL A 182 -1.58 -0.04 -12.96
C VAL A 182 -1.17 0.76 -11.73
N MET A 183 -1.12 2.07 -11.87
CA MET A 183 -0.65 3.01 -10.85
C MET A 183 -1.80 3.91 -10.37
N LEU A 184 -2.06 3.92 -9.08
CA LEU A 184 -3.17 4.64 -8.45
C LEU A 184 -2.60 5.65 -7.44
N ALA A 185 -3.12 6.88 -7.43
CA ALA A 185 -2.70 7.93 -6.48
C ALA A 185 -1.16 8.01 -6.33
N VAL A 186 -0.43 8.14 -7.43
CA VAL A 186 1.04 8.02 -7.47
C VAL A 186 1.71 9.31 -7.93
N ALA A 187 2.89 9.57 -7.39
CA ALA A 187 3.82 10.62 -7.83
C ALA A 187 5.15 10.00 -8.29
N PRO A 188 5.91 10.63 -9.21
CA PRO A 188 7.19 10.11 -9.67
C PRO A 188 8.26 10.11 -8.57
N LYS A 189 8.15 11.00 -7.61
CA LYS A 189 8.96 11.13 -6.39
C LYS A 189 8.27 12.04 -5.39
N LEU A 190 8.70 12.02 -4.13
CA LEU A 190 8.15 12.90 -3.11
C LEU A 190 8.50 14.38 -3.36
N SER A 191 7.57 15.26 -3.01
CA SER A 191 7.83 16.69 -2.86
C SER A 191 8.58 16.99 -1.55
N ALA A 192 9.21 18.16 -1.46
CA ALA A 192 9.82 18.63 -0.22
C ALA A 192 8.81 18.65 0.96
N GLN A 193 7.55 19.02 0.68
CA GLN A 193 6.49 19.01 1.68
C GLN A 193 6.20 17.61 2.21
N ASN A 194 6.12 16.59 1.32
CA ASN A 194 5.91 15.20 1.73
C ASN A 194 7.08 14.66 2.56
N ILE A 195 8.32 15.00 2.18
CA ILE A 195 9.53 14.65 2.96
C ILE A 195 9.48 15.31 4.34
N ALA A 196 9.04 16.58 4.42
CA ALA A 196 8.88 17.29 5.69
C ALA A 196 7.85 16.61 6.60
N PHE A 197 6.69 16.18 6.11
CA PHE A 197 5.73 15.41 6.89
C PHE A 197 6.31 14.07 7.38
N ASN A 198 7.03 13.35 6.52
CA ASN A 198 7.71 12.13 6.92
C ASN A 198 8.75 12.40 8.02
N GLU A 199 9.49 13.52 7.95
CA GLU A 199 10.47 13.87 8.97
C GLU A 199 9.81 14.20 10.32
N VAL A 200 8.72 14.96 10.35
CA VAL A 200 7.95 15.21 11.57
C VAL A 200 7.48 13.89 12.20
N ALA A 201 6.97 12.98 11.40
CA ALA A 201 6.53 11.67 11.85
C ALA A 201 7.70 10.84 12.41
N ARG A 202 8.87 10.85 11.76
CA ARG A 202 10.07 10.17 12.28
C ARG A 202 10.57 10.77 13.57
N GLN A 203 10.57 12.10 13.67
CA GLN A 203 10.99 12.80 14.90
C GLN A 203 10.05 12.47 16.06
N SER A 204 8.74 12.35 15.83
CA SER A 204 7.82 11.93 16.89
C SER A 204 8.16 10.52 17.44
N ILE A 205 8.58 9.60 16.58
CA ILE A 205 8.99 8.26 16.99
C ILE A 205 10.33 8.27 17.73
N THR A 206 11.33 8.95 17.16
CA THR A 206 12.69 8.96 17.72
C THR A 206 12.80 9.76 19.02
N ALA A 207 11.90 10.71 19.26
CA ALA A 207 11.80 11.48 20.50
C ALA A 207 11.01 10.75 21.61
N ASP A 208 10.36 9.63 21.31
CA ASP A 208 9.64 8.84 22.31
C ASP A 208 10.66 8.23 23.30
N PRO A 209 10.49 8.44 24.64
CA PRO A 209 11.37 7.86 25.65
C PRO A 209 11.56 6.33 25.54
N ASP A 210 10.52 5.63 25.06
CA ASP A 210 10.54 4.18 24.91
C ASP A 210 11.17 3.72 23.58
N PHE A 211 11.71 4.62 22.76
CA PHE A 211 12.33 4.26 21.48
C PHE A 211 13.73 3.62 21.65
N TYR A 212 14.50 4.00 22.66
CA TYR A 212 15.83 3.44 22.95
C TYR A 212 16.76 3.36 21.72
N ALA A 213 16.83 4.43 20.93
CA ALA A 213 17.59 4.47 19.67
C ALA A 213 17.24 3.30 18.71
N GLY A 214 16.00 2.85 18.71
CA GLY A 214 15.49 1.74 17.90
C GLY A 214 15.64 0.35 18.52
N ARG A 215 16.20 0.23 19.74
CA ARG A 215 16.42 -1.06 20.44
C ARG A 215 15.33 -1.39 21.46
N TYR A 216 14.15 -0.80 21.35
CA TYR A 216 13.02 -0.96 22.27
C TYR A 216 12.62 -2.43 22.50
N LEU A 217 12.81 -3.32 21.50
CA LEU A 217 12.55 -4.77 21.68
C LEU A 217 13.51 -5.41 22.69
N ASP A 218 14.78 -4.97 22.75
CA ASP A 218 15.76 -5.43 23.74
C ASP A 218 15.39 -4.97 25.17
N HIS A 219 14.61 -3.89 25.27
CA HIS A 219 14.09 -3.35 26.53
C HIS A 219 12.65 -3.81 26.85
N ASN A 220 12.08 -4.69 26.03
CA ASN A 220 10.72 -5.19 26.17
C ASN A 220 9.68 -4.06 26.29
N THR A 221 9.84 -3.01 25.48
CA THR A 221 8.94 -1.85 25.39
C THR A 221 8.63 -1.51 23.94
N LEU A 222 7.71 -0.57 23.70
CA LEU A 222 7.33 -0.08 22.37
C LEU A 222 7.13 1.46 22.43
N PRO A 223 7.66 2.23 21.49
CA PRO A 223 7.49 3.69 21.42
C PRO A 223 6.09 4.05 20.89
N LYS A 224 5.05 3.63 21.62
CA LYS A 224 3.65 3.73 21.19
C LYS A 224 3.21 5.17 20.96
N LYS A 225 3.63 6.11 21.82
CA LYS A 225 3.26 7.53 21.70
C LYS A 225 3.83 8.15 20.42
N GLY A 226 5.08 7.84 20.12
CA GLY A 226 5.72 8.32 18.89
C GLY A 226 5.06 7.77 17.64
N VAL A 227 4.77 6.46 17.60
CA VAL A 227 4.07 5.81 16.48
C VAL A 227 2.63 6.34 16.34
N MET A 228 1.94 6.57 17.46
CA MET A 228 0.61 7.20 17.47
C MET A 228 0.63 8.57 16.81
N LEU A 229 1.55 9.46 17.23
CA LEU A 229 1.70 10.79 16.66
C LEU A 229 2.07 10.75 15.17
N ALA A 230 2.96 9.86 14.77
CA ALA A 230 3.32 9.64 13.36
C ALA A 230 2.08 9.25 12.53
N ARG A 231 1.20 8.39 13.06
CA ARG A 231 -0.05 8.01 12.40
C ARG A 231 -1.05 9.16 12.33
N MET A 232 -1.15 9.99 13.38
CA MET A 232 -2.01 11.18 13.38
C MET A 232 -1.60 12.14 12.25
N VAL A 233 -0.31 12.43 12.11
CA VAL A 233 0.23 13.23 10.99
C VAL A 233 -0.14 12.60 9.64
N GLY A 234 0.00 11.27 9.52
CA GLY A 234 -0.41 10.52 8.33
C GLY A 234 -1.89 10.77 7.99
N HIS A 235 -2.80 10.58 8.95
CA HIS A 235 -4.24 10.76 8.72
C HIS A 235 -4.63 12.18 8.31
N ILE A 236 -3.97 13.20 8.86
CA ILE A 236 -4.17 14.59 8.42
C ILE A 236 -3.80 14.74 6.94
N THR A 237 -2.75 14.07 6.48
CA THR A 237 -2.28 14.17 5.09
C THR A 237 -3.02 13.27 4.10
N TYR A 238 -3.74 12.23 4.57
CA TYR A 238 -4.45 11.28 3.72
C TYR A 238 -5.88 11.72 3.40
N LEU A 239 -6.54 12.41 4.31
CA LEU A 239 -7.91 12.88 4.09
C LEU A 239 -7.92 14.28 3.46
N SER A 240 -8.92 14.54 2.64
CA SER A 240 -9.18 15.90 2.14
C SER A 240 -9.80 16.80 3.22
N ASP A 241 -9.70 18.11 3.05
CA ASP A 241 -10.40 19.08 3.92
C ASP A 241 -11.92 18.86 3.88
N SER A 242 -12.49 18.59 2.70
CA SER A 242 -13.91 18.28 2.55
C SER A 242 -14.30 17.02 3.34
N ALA A 243 -13.56 15.92 3.21
CA ALA A 243 -13.83 14.69 3.97
C ALA A 243 -13.71 14.90 5.48
N MET A 244 -12.73 15.65 5.94
CA MET A 244 -12.58 16.01 7.34
C MET A 244 -13.76 16.85 7.84
N ARG A 245 -14.15 17.87 7.07
CA ARG A 245 -15.27 18.75 7.38
C ARG A 245 -16.61 17.99 7.42
N ASP A 246 -16.86 17.16 6.41
CA ASP A 246 -18.13 16.43 6.29
C ASP A 246 -18.28 15.35 7.38
N LYS A 247 -17.15 14.75 7.78
CA LYS A 247 -17.12 13.69 8.80
C LYS A 247 -17.19 14.25 10.22
N PHE A 248 -16.51 15.35 10.49
CA PHE A 248 -16.33 15.86 11.85
C PHE A 248 -16.88 17.29 12.01
N GLY A 249 -16.74 18.15 11.00
CA GLY A 249 -17.01 19.57 11.08
C GLY A 249 -16.25 20.22 12.24
N ARG A 250 -16.97 21.03 13.02
CA ARG A 250 -16.53 21.53 14.34
C ARG A 250 -17.37 20.91 15.45
N ALA A 251 -17.88 19.69 15.27
CA ALA A 251 -18.67 19.01 16.26
C ALA A 251 -17.81 18.68 17.50
N SER A 252 -18.32 19.02 18.66
CA SER A 252 -17.69 18.73 19.94
C SER A 252 -18.36 17.53 20.60
N ASP A 253 -17.56 16.59 21.11
CA ASP A 253 -18.04 15.45 21.88
C ASP A 253 -18.65 15.91 23.22
N ALA A 254 -18.16 17.02 23.77
CA ALA A 254 -18.74 17.67 24.95
C ALA A 254 -20.21 18.10 24.71
N ILE A 255 -20.55 18.54 23.49
CA ILE A 255 -21.94 18.90 23.15
C ILE A 255 -22.83 17.66 23.08
N LYS A 256 -22.33 16.51 22.61
CA LYS A 256 -23.10 15.26 22.56
C LYS A 256 -23.32 14.66 23.96
N SER A 257 -22.30 14.63 24.80
CA SER A 257 -22.44 14.19 26.20
C SER A 257 -23.29 15.15 27.03
N ALA A 258 -23.21 16.44 26.76
CA ALA A 258 -24.06 17.46 27.35
C ALA A 258 -25.54 17.35 26.91
N SER A 259 -25.83 16.96 25.67
CA SER A 259 -27.21 16.76 25.20
C SER A 259 -27.91 15.55 25.83
N LEU A 260 -27.15 14.57 26.34
CA LEU A 260 -27.69 13.43 27.07
C LEU A 260 -27.96 13.71 28.58
N ASN A 261 -27.25 14.71 29.18
CA ASN A 261 -27.36 15.02 30.59
C ASN A 261 -27.64 16.49 30.95
N LEU A 262 -27.59 17.43 30.01
CA LEU A 262 -27.59 18.87 30.29
C LEU A 262 -28.65 19.66 29.52
N GLY A 263 -29.89 19.28 29.59
CA GLY A 263 -31.00 20.14 29.16
C GLY A 263 -31.13 21.45 29.94
N ARG A 264 -30.26 21.72 30.93
CA ARG A 264 -30.31 22.90 31.81
C ARG A 264 -29.10 23.80 31.80
N ASP A 265 -27.86 23.34 31.56
CA ASP A 265 -26.65 24.14 31.75
C ASP A 265 -26.12 24.82 30.49
N LEU A 266 -26.46 24.38 29.27
CA LEU A 266 -26.12 25.06 28.03
C LEU A 266 -26.76 26.46 27.89
N ARG A 267 -27.81 26.76 28.65
CA ARG A 267 -28.40 28.12 28.75
C ARG A 267 -27.57 29.07 29.61
N ALA A 268 -26.58 28.56 30.35
CA ALA A 268 -25.77 29.35 31.26
C ALA A 268 -24.40 29.81 30.68
N GLY A 269 -24.10 29.49 29.42
CA GLY A 269 -22.90 30.04 28.72
C GLY A 269 -21.54 29.64 29.32
N LYS A 270 -21.49 28.56 30.10
CA LYS A 270 -20.20 28.06 30.64
C LYS A 270 -19.59 27.04 29.67
N LEU A 271 -18.80 27.54 28.70
CA LEU A 271 -17.84 26.70 28.03
C LEU A 271 -16.72 26.37 29.02
N SER A 272 -16.51 25.09 29.27
CA SER A 272 -15.30 24.64 29.99
C SER A 272 -14.15 24.63 28.97
N PHE A 273 -13.17 25.47 29.18
CA PHE A 273 -11.92 25.47 28.38
C PHE A 273 -10.88 24.66 29.10
N GLY A 274 -10.32 23.64 28.45
CA GLY A 274 -9.30 22.76 29.00
C GLY A 274 -8.34 22.28 27.93
N PHE A 275 -7.48 21.33 28.30
CA PHE A 275 -6.57 20.61 27.40
C PHE A 275 -7.04 19.18 27.12
N ASP A 276 -8.26 18.86 27.52
CA ASP A 276 -8.88 17.57 27.22
C ASP A 276 -9.37 17.50 25.78
N VAL A 277 -9.75 16.31 25.33
CA VAL A 277 -10.28 16.08 23.98
C VAL A 277 -11.67 16.70 23.87
N ASP A 278 -11.80 17.77 23.11
CA ASP A 278 -13.03 18.52 22.96
C ASP A 278 -13.72 18.28 21.61
N PHE A 279 -12.98 18.05 20.54
CA PHE A 279 -13.52 17.89 19.19
C PHE A 279 -13.49 16.45 18.70
N GLN A 280 -14.48 16.08 17.89
CA GLN A 280 -14.59 14.72 17.33
C GLN A 280 -13.39 14.33 16.49
N VAL A 281 -12.76 15.28 15.81
CA VAL A 281 -11.53 15.02 15.03
C VAL A 281 -10.35 14.64 15.93
N GLU A 282 -10.27 15.18 17.15
CA GLU A 282 -9.24 14.81 18.13
C GLU A 282 -9.43 13.36 18.58
N SER A 283 -10.65 12.98 18.99
CA SER A 283 -11.01 11.59 19.34
C SER A 283 -10.69 10.63 18.20
N TYR A 284 -11.01 11.02 16.96
CA TYR A 284 -10.71 10.21 15.79
C TYR A 284 -9.20 10.00 15.58
N LEU A 285 -8.41 11.06 15.67
CA LEU A 285 -6.96 10.97 15.51
C LEU A 285 -6.33 10.11 16.61
N HIS A 286 -6.75 10.27 17.87
CA HIS A 286 -6.30 9.43 18.97
C HIS A 286 -6.62 7.96 18.71
N TYR A 287 -7.86 7.64 18.37
CA TYR A 287 -8.28 6.27 18.05
C TYR A 287 -7.46 5.62 16.93
N GLN A 288 -7.23 6.37 15.82
CA GLN A 288 -6.46 5.87 14.70
C GLN A 288 -4.97 5.68 15.05
N GLY A 289 -4.44 6.59 15.84
CA GLY A 289 -3.06 6.53 16.32
C GLY A 289 -2.84 5.34 17.27
N GLU A 290 -3.69 5.18 18.27
CA GLU A 290 -3.63 4.08 19.24
C GLU A 290 -3.68 2.73 18.55
N ARG A 291 -4.71 2.49 17.70
CA ARG A 291 -4.82 1.23 16.94
C ARG A 291 -3.58 0.92 16.11
N PHE A 292 -3.04 1.92 15.43
CA PHE A 292 -1.87 1.73 14.59
C PHE A 292 -0.62 1.40 15.43
N SER A 293 -0.45 2.04 16.58
CA SER A 293 0.68 1.80 17.47
C SER A 293 0.70 0.40 18.12
N GLU A 294 -0.41 -0.33 18.07
CA GLU A 294 -0.50 -1.70 18.56
C GLU A 294 -0.03 -2.74 17.53
N THR A 295 -0.08 -2.40 16.25
CA THR A 295 0.13 -3.36 15.16
C THR A 295 1.30 -3.02 14.25
N PHE A 296 1.76 -1.77 14.24
CA PHE A 296 2.80 -1.32 13.32
C PHE A 296 4.11 -0.99 14.05
N ASP A 297 5.20 -1.54 13.55
CA ASP A 297 6.52 -1.40 14.17
C ASP A 297 7.17 -0.04 13.88
N ALA A 298 7.84 0.53 14.89
CA ALA A 298 8.47 1.83 14.82
C ALA A 298 9.67 1.88 13.85
N ASN A 299 10.59 0.92 13.92
CA ASN A 299 11.73 0.85 13.00
C ASN A 299 11.26 0.60 11.55
N THR A 300 10.23 -0.24 11.37
CA THR A 300 9.57 -0.41 10.08
C THR A 300 9.02 0.91 9.55
N TYR A 301 8.37 1.72 10.39
CA TYR A 301 7.86 3.03 9.96
C TYR A 301 8.99 3.97 9.49
N LEU A 302 10.09 4.02 10.26
CA LEU A 302 11.28 4.80 9.88
C LEU A 302 11.84 4.33 8.53
N LEU A 303 11.97 3.02 8.34
CA LEU A 303 12.48 2.41 7.12
C LEU A 303 11.59 2.70 5.90
N MET A 304 10.26 2.47 6.03
CA MET A 304 9.31 2.67 4.94
C MET A 304 9.25 4.13 4.50
N THR A 305 9.27 5.09 5.45
CA THR A 305 9.30 6.52 5.12
C THR A 305 10.61 6.93 4.47
N LYS A 306 11.75 6.33 4.84
CA LYS A 306 13.03 6.56 4.15
C LYS A 306 13.04 5.97 2.75
N ALA A 307 12.45 4.79 2.54
CA ALA A 307 12.31 4.22 1.20
C ALA A 307 11.48 5.12 0.27
N LEU A 308 10.42 5.76 0.81
CA LEU A 308 9.65 6.80 0.10
C LEU A 308 10.50 8.03 -0.23
N ASP A 309 11.24 8.57 0.76
CA ASP A 309 12.06 9.78 0.58
C ASP A 309 13.15 9.56 -0.50
N TYR A 310 13.74 8.36 -0.53
CA TYR A 310 14.81 8.00 -1.49
C TYR A 310 14.29 7.58 -2.86
N PHE A 311 12.98 7.41 -3.01
CA PHE A 311 12.44 7.01 -4.31
C PHE A 311 12.54 8.13 -5.34
N ASP A 312 13.46 7.99 -6.25
CA ASP A 312 13.57 8.78 -7.48
C ASP A 312 13.94 7.84 -8.64
N PRO A 313 13.02 7.53 -9.54
CA PRO A 313 13.28 6.64 -10.68
C PRO A 313 14.24 7.24 -11.71
N THR A 314 14.55 8.53 -11.61
CA THR A 314 15.34 9.28 -12.60
C THR A 314 16.84 9.32 -12.30
N VAL A 315 17.26 8.86 -11.10
CA VAL A 315 18.67 8.96 -10.64
C VAL A 315 19.66 8.31 -11.62
N ASP A 316 19.28 7.17 -12.20
CA ASP A 316 20.13 6.43 -13.15
C ASP A 316 19.93 6.93 -14.62
N TYR A 317 19.17 8.04 -14.85
CA TYR A 317 18.73 8.53 -16.17
C TYR A 317 18.85 10.06 -16.34
N ASP A 318 19.87 10.67 -15.73
CA ASP A 318 20.18 12.11 -15.79
C ASP A 318 19.01 13.02 -15.38
N GLY A 319 18.15 12.56 -14.48
CA GLY A 319 16.97 13.30 -14.03
C GLY A 319 15.78 13.28 -15.00
N ASP A 320 15.86 12.58 -16.15
CA ASP A 320 14.79 12.50 -17.15
C ASP A 320 13.94 11.24 -16.98
N LEU A 321 12.69 11.42 -16.53
CA LEU A 321 11.74 10.35 -16.31
C LEU A 321 11.37 9.62 -17.62
N SER A 322 11.36 10.31 -18.75
CA SER A 322 11.08 9.69 -20.04
C SER A 322 12.17 8.71 -20.48
N LYS A 323 13.44 9.00 -20.15
CA LYS A 323 14.53 8.07 -20.36
C LYS A 323 14.39 6.83 -19.47
N ALA A 324 13.92 6.98 -18.23
CA ALA A 324 13.68 5.86 -17.34
C ALA A 324 12.64 4.88 -17.91
N PHE A 325 11.61 5.37 -18.60
CA PHE A 325 10.60 4.54 -19.26
C PHE A 325 10.98 4.04 -20.66
N ALA A 326 12.09 4.47 -21.23
CA ALA A 326 12.44 4.18 -22.64
C ALA A 326 12.34 2.69 -23.00
N ASN A 327 12.76 1.81 -22.10
CA ASN A 327 12.76 0.35 -22.32
C ASN A 327 11.49 -0.35 -21.82
N SER A 328 10.54 0.36 -21.23
CA SER A 328 9.28 -0.26 -20.76
C SER A 328 8.43 -0.72 -21.94
N ASN A 329 7.94 -1.97 -21.88
CA ASN A 329 7.15 -2.59 -22.95
C ASN A 329 5.69 -2.84 -22.57
N CYS A 330 5.31 -2.52 -21.33
CA CYS A 330 3.95 -2.69 -20.82
C CYS A 330 3.02 -1.57 -21.24
N GLN A 331 1.71 -1.82 -21.10
CA GLN A 331 0.67 -0.80 -21.19
C GLN A 331 0.46 -0.19 -19.80
N PHE A 332 0.21 1.11 -19.75
CA PHE A 332 0.06 1.84 -18.49
C PHE A 332 -1.38 2.28 -18.25
N LEU A 333 -1.86 2.10 -17.02
CA LEU A 333 -3.03 2.77 -16.48
C LEU A 333 -2.59 3.62 -15.30
N LEU A 334 -2.92 4.91 -15.34
CA LEU A 334 -2.79 5.81 -14.19
C LEU A 334 -4.16 6.33 -13.78
N MET A 335 -4.43 6.34 -12.48
CA MET A 335 -5.60 6.99 -11.90
C MET A 335 -5.17 7.91 -10.77
N SER A 336 -5.61 9.16 -10.81
CA SER A 336 -5.48 10.14 -9.73
C SER A 336 -6.84 10.53 -9.19
N PHE A 337 -6.89 11.17 -8.02
CA PHE A 337 -8.11 11.57 -7.35
C PHE A 337 -8.11 13.08 -7.12
N SER A 338 -9.23 13.73 -7.42
CA SER A 338 -9.31 15.21 -7.50
C SER A 338 -8.94 15.92 -6.19
N THR A 339 -9.22 15.32 -5.04
CA THR A 339 -8.95 15.91 -3.71
C THR A 339 -7.70 15.35 -3.03
N ASP A 340 -6.93 14.52 -3.73
CA ASP A 340 -5.64 14.05 -3.22
C ASP A 340 -4.62 15.19 -3.22
N TRP A 341 -4.37 15.76 -2.07
CA TRP A 341 -3.39 16.85 -1.92
C TRP A 341 -2.00 16.36 -1.50
N ARG A 342 -1.87 15.07 -1.11
CA ARG A 342 -0.59 14.43 -0.85
C ARG A 342 0.14 14.08 -2.15
N PHE A 343 -0.54 13.45 -3.09
CA PHE A 343 -0.10 13.19 -4.47
C PHE A 343 -1.14 13.74 -5.45
N PRO A 344 -1.20 15.08 -5.59
CA PRO A 344 -2.24 15.70 -6.39
C PRO A 344 -2.16 15.28 -7.87
N PRO A 345 -3.26 15.40 -8.64
CA PRO A 345 -3.34 14.94 -10.03
C PRO A 345 -2.21 15.42 -10.94
N GLU A 346 -1.65 16.60 -10.66
CA GLU A 346 -0.49 17.16 -11.39
C GLU A 346 0.72 16.21 -11.32
N ARG A 347 0.92 15.56 -10.19
CA ARG A 347 2.05 14.63 -10.01
C ARG A 347 1.88 13.36 -10.85
N SER A 348 0.65 12.88 -10.99
CA SER A 348 0.35 11.77 -11.91
C SER A 348 0.49 12.20 -13.37
N ARG A 349 0.11 13.42 -13.73
CA ARG A 349 0.29 13.97 -15.09
C ARG A 349 1.77 14.06 -15.48
N GLU A 350 2.69 14.38 -14.57
CA GLU A 350 4.14 14.32 -14.84
C GLU A 350 4.58 12.92 -15.34
N ILE A 351 4.01 11.86 -14.77
CA ILE A 351 4.30 10.49 -15.20
C ILE A 351 3.70 10.24 -16.59
N VAL A 352 2.46 10.70 -16.84
CA VAL A 352 1.80 10.58 -18.14
C VAL A 352 2.60 11.28 -19.23
N ASP A 353 3.04 12.52 -18.99
CA ASP A 353 3.83 13.30 -19.94
C ASP A 353 5.17 12.61 -20.26
N ALA A 354 5.82 12.03 -19.25
CA ALA A 354 7.06 11.28 -19.46
C ALA A 354 6.82 10.00 -20.28
N LEU A 355 5.72 9.28 -20.05
CA LEU A 355 5.34 8.10 -20.82
C LEU A 355 5.02 8.45 -22.27
N LEU A 356 4.28 9.55 -22.51
CA LEU A 356 3.99 10.04 -23.87
C LEU A 356 5.26 10.46 -24.59
N LYS A 357 6.18 11.17 -23.93
CA LYS A 357 7.49 11.53 -24.46
C LYS A 357 8.32 10.30 -24.82
N ALA A 358 8.21 9.23 -24.01
CA ALA A 358 8.82 7.94 -24.27
C ALA A 358 8.05 7.06 -25.28
N GLN A 359 6.98 7.58 -25.90
CA GLN A 359 6.10 6.89 -26.86
C GLN A 359 5.47 5.60 -26.30
N LYS A 360 5.09 5.60 -25.01
CA LYS A 360 4.45 4.46 -24.35
C LYS A 360 2.92 4.56 -24.41
N GLN A 361 2.26 3.39 -24.41
CA GLN A 361 0.79 3.33 -24.34
C GLN A 361 0.32 3.62 -22.93
N VAL A 362 -0.37 4.74 -22.73
CA VAL A 362 -0.87 5.16 -21.43
C VAL A 362 -2.36 5.51 -21.50
N THR A 363 -3.11 5.03 -20.51
CA THR A 363 -4.48 5.47 -20.21
C THR A 363 -4.42 6.25 -18.90
N TYR A 364 -4.97 7.45 -18.88
CA TYR A 364 -5.04 8.28 -17.68
C TYR A 364 -6.48 8.65 -17.36
N LEU A 365 -6.84 8.54 -16.09
CA LEU A 365 -8.14 8.94 -15.56
C LEU A 365 -7.94 9.76 -14.28
N GLU A 366 -8.51 10.95 -14.26
CA GLU A 366 -8.72 11.71 -13.04
C GLU A 366 -10.11 11.39 -12.50
N ILE A 367 -10.15 10.86 -11.30
CA ILE A 367 -11.39 10.44 -10.62
C ILE A 367 -11.79 11.53 -9.65
N GLU A 368 -12.99 12.07 -9.87
CA GLU A 368 -13.61 12.97 -8.89
C GLU A 368 -13.96 12.17 -7.62
N ALA A 369 -13.35 12.54 -6.49
CA ALA A 369 -13.51 11.87 -5.21
C ALA A 369 -13.19 12.85 -4.07
N ASP A 370 -13.93 12.76 -2.96
CA ASP A 370 -13.79 13.63 -1.80
C ASP A 370 -12.88 13.06 -0.71
N GLN A 371 -12.43 11.80 -0.85
CA GLN A 371 -11.76 11.04 0.20
C GLN A 371 -10.26 11.33 0.32
N GLY A 372 -9.71 12.22 -0.51
CA GLY A 372 -8.28 12.55 -0.50
C GLY A 372 -7.41 11.42 -1.05
N HIS A 373 -6.22 11.27 -0.45
CA HIS A 373 -5.25 10.25 -0.87
C HIS A 373 -5.75 8.82 -0.67
N ASP A 374 -6.54 8.56 0.37
CA ASP A 374 -7.05 7.22 0.69
C ASP A 374 -8.17 6.75 -0.27
N ALA A 375 -8.60 7.58 -1.24
CA ALA A 375 -9.67 7.25 -2.17
C ALA A 375 -9.46 5.92 -2.91
N PHE A 376 -8.20 5.52 -3.21
CA PHE A 376 -7.92 4.24 -3.87
C PHE A 376 -8.16 3.01 -2.97
N LEU A 377 -8.23 3.20 -1.65
CA LEU A 377 -8.54 2.14 -0.67
C LEU A 377 -10.06 2.02 -0.42
N LEU A 378 -10.82 3.03 -0.78
CA LEU A 378 -12.23 3.16 -0.45
C LEU A 378 -13.15 2.78 -1.63
N PRO A 379 -14.41 2.42 -1.38
CA PRO A 379 -15.36 2.03 -2.42
C PRO A 379 -15.90 3.26 -3.18
N VAL A 380 -15.05 3.92 -3.98
CA VAL A 380 -15.43 4.99 -4.89
C VAL A 380 -15.97 4.37 -6.19
N PRO A 381 -17.27 4.51 -6.53
CA PRO A 381 -17.90 3.72 -7.60
C PRO A 381 -17.25 3.93 -8.98
N ARG A 382 -16.94 5.18 -9.36
CA ARG A 382 -16.31 5.50 -10.64
C ARG A 382 -14.91 4.89 -10.76
N TYR A 383 -14.14 4.96 -9.70
CA TYR A 383 -12.82 4.35 -9.63
C TYR A 383 -12.90 2.83 -9.80
N GLN A 384 -13.73 2.17 -8.95
CA GLN A 384 -13.87 0.72 -9.00
C GLN A 384 -14.38 0.22 -10.36
N GLN A 385 -15.36 0.91 -10.94
CA GLN A 385 -15.87 0.55 -12.27
C GLN A 385 -14.79 0.73 -13.36
N SER A 386 -13.99 1.78 -13.29
CA SER A 386 -12.92 2.03 -14.25
C SER A 386 -11.82 0.96 -14.14
N LEU A 387 -11.40 0.64 -12.91
CA LEU A 387 -10.43 -0.44 -12.66
C LEU A 387 -10.95 -1.79 -13.14
N LYS A 388 -12.22 -2.13 -12.82
CA LYS A 388 -12.88 -3.36 -13.29
C LYS A 388 -12.88 -3.46 -14.80
N THR A 389 -13.27 -2.40 -15.48
CA THR A 389 -13.32 -2.36 -16.96
C THR A 389 -11.93 -2.55 -17.57
N TYR A 390 -10.91 -1.93 -17.00
CA TYR A 390 -9.53 -2.10 -17.45
C TYR A 390 -9.03 -3.54 -17.21
N MET A 391 -9.26 -4.11 -16.04
CA MET A 391 -8.86 -5.49 -15.72
C MET A 391 -9.60 -6.52 -16.59
N GLN A 392 -10.86 -6.27 -16.94
CA GLN A 392 -11.57 -7.08 -17.94
C GLN A 392 -10.91 -7.01 -19.33
N ARG A 393 -10.37 -5.85 -19.71
CA ARG A 393 -9.57 -5.72 -20.94
C ARG A 393 -8.29 -6.56 -20.84
N VAL A 394 -7.55 -6.45 -19.74
CA VAL A 394 -6.35 -7.27 -19.48
C VAL A 394 -6.67 -8.76 -19.69
N HIS A 395 -7.75 -9.24 -19.08
CA HIS A 395 -8.17 -10.64 -19.22
C HIS A 395 -8.48 -11.04 -20.68
N ARG A 396 -9.20 -10.20 -21.43
CA ARG A 396 -9.50 -10.47 -22.86
C ARG A 396 -8.22 -10.54 -23.71
N GLU A 397 -7.23 -9.67 -23.45
CA GLU A 397 -5.97 -9.66 -24.17
C GLU A 397 -5.17 -10.96 -23.94
N LEU A 398 -5.19 -11.52 -22.71
CA LEU A 398 -4.58 -12.81 -22.40
C LEU A 398 -5.18 -13.93 -23.24
N HIS A 399 -6.51 -14.05 -23.30
CA HIS A 399 -7.19 -15.07 -24.07
C HIS A 399 -6.95 -14.95 -25.57
N SER A 400 -6.90 -13.73 -26.11
CA SER A 400 -6.63 -13.51 -27.53
C SER A 400 -5.23 -13.96 -27.94
N GLN A 401 -4.24 -13.88 -27.06
CA GLN A 401 -2.88 -14.34 -27.32
C GLN A 401 -2.75 -15.86 -27.22
N ILE A 402 -3.41 -16.49 -26.26
CA ILE A 402 -3.42 -17.96 -26.12
C ILE A 402 -4.01 -18.59 -27.39
N ASN A 403 -5.13 -18.05 -27.90
CA ASN A 403 -5.76 -18.54 -29.11
C ASN A 403 -4.90 -18.37 -30.37
N ARG A 404 -4.10 -17.30 -30.48
CA ARG A 404 -3.15 -17.09 -31.59
C ARG A 404 -1.96 -18.05 -31.52
N SER A 405 -1.41 -18.26 -30.34
CA SER A 405 -0.29 -19.19 -30.12
C SER A 405 -0.70 -20.64 -30.42
N SER A 406 -1.94 -21.03 -30.09
CA SER A 406 -2.47 -22.36 -30.42
C SER A 406 -2.78 -22.55 -31.91
N ASN A 407 -3.02 -21.46 -32.67
CA ASN A 407 -3.30 -21.50 -34.11
C ASN A 407 -2.03 -21.28 -34.98
N GLY A 408 -0.83 -21.20 -34.39
CA GLY A 408 0.43 -21.14 -35.15
C GLY A 408 0.72 -19.80 -35.86
N GLU A 409 -0.02 -18.72 -35.55
CA GLU A 409 0.20 -17.38 -36.12
C GLU A 409 1.35 -16.65 -35.39
N THR A 410 2.52 -16.60 -36.04
CA THR A 410 3.63 -15.72 -35.59
C THR A 410 3.29 -14.25 -35.82
N ARG A 411 3.71 -13.37 -34.90
CA ARG A 411 3.58 -11.90 -35.04
C ARG A 411 4.20 -11.42 -36.36
N PRO A 412 3.55 -10.51 -37.10
CA PRO A 412 4.16 -9.79 -38.20
C PRO A 412 5.26 -8.84 -37.71
#